data_0ce3c0afefeb2381fe4d7c24cf97d0d6
#
_entry.id   0ce3c0afefeb2381fe4d7c24cf97d0d6
#
_cell.length_a   1.000
_cell.length_b   1.000
_cell.length_c   1.000
_cell.angle_alpha   90.00
_cell.angle_beta   90.00
_cell.angle_gamma   90.00
#
_symmetry.space_group_name_H-M   'P 1'
#
loop_
_entity.id
_entity.type
_entity.pdbx_description
1 polymer ?
#
loop_
_entity_poly.entity_id
_entity_poly.type
_entity_poly.pdbx_seq_one_letter_code
_entity_poly.pdbx_strand_id
1 'polypeptide(L)'
;ARAIGYAGFVELKNDLYNHMVMAASGSINKLSMTERYNLLRERFPDQLEPEAFYKVTKDNLERTLMQNKPEQFENIARYLYAAKHHYVYGCRGAAGVAKQCVWLLGFVLDHMISICDGGMNDIATLYDISSEDCLLLFSVSRYYKIDLCAAEIAHSHSAKVCLVTDSLLSPLVPLADEVITAETQHRSFFNSMSALNLITEYLAYIVSQKGAETYHRKAKGRDEVSKPLRLDG
;
A
#
# COMPACT_ATOMS: atom_id res chain seq x y z
N ALA A 1 2.04 -32.90 18.98
CA ALA A 1 1.61 -31.54 19.22
C ALA A 1 2.11 -31.05 20.59
N ARG A 2 1.66 -31.65 21.70
CA ARG A 2 2.04 -31.22 23.06
C ARG A 2 3.55 -31.26 23.33
N ALA A 3 4.27 -32.27 22.82
CA ALA A 3 5.70 -32.37 22.96
C ALA A 3 6.54 -31.29 22.28
N ILE A 4 5.93 -30.51 21.39
CA ILE A 4 6.54 -29.39 20.66
C ILE A 4 5.84 -28.05 20.96
N GLY A 5 5.14 -27.97 22.12
CA GLY A 5 4.61 -26.72 22.67
C GLY A 5 3.19 -26.32 22.26
N TYR A 6 2.46 -27.17 21.51
CA TYR A 6 1.08 -26.88 21.12
C TYR A 6 0.08 -27.50 22.11
N ALA A 7 -1.00 -26.79 22.41
CA ALA A 7 -2.06 -27.27 23.32
C ALA A 7 -2.74 -28.54 22.80
N GLY A 8 -2.79 -28.75 21.48
CA GLY A 8 -3.35 -29.94 20.86
C GLY A 8 -3.06 -30.09 19.37
N PHE A 9 -3.56 -31.18 18.78
CA PHE A 9 -3.37 -31.46 17.35
C PHE A 9 -4.04 -30.44 16.43
N VAL A 10 -5.17 -29.88 16.85
CA VAL A 10 -5.91 -28.87 16.08
C VAL A 10 -5.09 -27.58 15.97
N GLU A 11 -4.47 -27.16 17.07
CA GLU A 11 -3.62 -25.97 17.10
C GLU A 11 -2.36 -26.18 16.23
N LEU A 12 -1.66 -27.29 16.38
CA LEU A 12 -0.54 -27.67 15.50
C LEU A 12 -0.95 -27.70 14.03
N LYS A 13 -2.09 -28.33 13.72
CA LYS A 13 -2.61 -28.41 12.36
C LYS A 13 -2.90 -27.01 11.79
N ASN A 14 -3.50 -26.12 12.59
CA ASN A 14 -3.81 -24.75 12.17
C ASN A 14 -2.52 -23.94 11.99
N ASP A 15 -1.53 -24.12 12.85
CA ASP A 15 -0.26 -23.42 12.75
C ASP A 15 0.57 -23.92 11.55
N LEU A 16 0.69 -25.23 11.36
CA LEU A 16 1.28 -25.82 10.16
C LEU A 16 0.54 -25.38 8.90
N TYR A 17 -0.78 -25.36 8.95
CA TYR A 17 -1.60 -24.87 7.85
C TYR A 17 -1.32 -23.40 7.55
N ASN A 18 -1.23 -22.54 8.57
CA ASN A 18 -0.89 -21.14 8.43
C ASN A 18 0.52 -20.96 7.87
N HIS A 19 1.51 -21.72 8.36
CA HIS A 19 2.88 -21.72 7.84
C HIS A 19 2.95 -22.20 6.38
N MET A 20 2.21 -23.24 6.02
CA MET A 20 2.14 -23.70 4.63
C MET A 20 1.42 -22.70 3.72
N VAL A 21 0.38 -22.03 4.21
CA VAL A 21 -0.30 -20.93 3.51
C VAL A 21 0.65 -19.75 3.33
N MET A 22 1.45 -19.42 4.33
CA MET A 22 2.46 -18.37 4.28
C MET A 22 3.59 -18.68 3.29
N ALA A 23 4.14 -19.89 3.34
CA ALA A 23 5.15 -20.36 2.38
C ALA A 23 4.58 -20.43 0.95
N ALA A 24 3.31 -20.82 0.81
CA ALA A 24 2.60 -20.85 -0.46
C ALA A 24 2.19 -19.45 -0.95
N SER A 25 2.05 -18.44 -0.07
CA SER A 25 1.69 -17.07 -0.45
C SER A 25 2.71 -16.45 -1.41
N GLY A 26 3.99 -16.62 -1.15
CA GLY A 26 5.04 -16.21 -2.08
C GLY A 26 4.96 -16.95 -3.44
N SER A 27 4.48 -18.19 -3.43
CA SER A 27 4.24 -19.01 -4.60
C SER A 27 2.92 -18.64 -5.31
N ILE A 28 1.85 -18.42 -4.54
CA ILE A 28 0.52 -18.04 -5.05
C ILE A 28 0.55 -16.69 -5.77
N ASN A 29 1.33 -15.73 -5.27
CA ASN A 29 1.46 -14.42 -5.90
C ASN A 29 2.14 -14.48 -7.28
N LYS A 30 2.88 -15.53 -7.59
CA LYS A 30 3.50 -15.78 -8.91
C LYS A 30 2.56 -16.43 -9.92
N LEU A 31 1.46 -17.03 -9.46
CA LEU A 31 0.47 -17.68 -10.31
C LEU A 31 -0.29 -16.66 -11.17
N SER A 32 -0.71 -17.06 -12.35
CA SER A 32 -1.68 -16.32 -13.16
C SER A 32 -3.01 -16.15 -12.41
N MET A 33 -3.85 -15.22 -12.84
CA MET A 33 -5.17 -15.02 -12.21
C MET A 33 -6.03 -16.28 -12.27
N THR A 34 -5.98 -17.01 -13.37
CA THR A 34 -6.75 -18.24 -13.58
C THR A 34 -6.26 -19.36 -12.67
N GLU A 35 -4.94 -19.58 -12.62
CA GLU A 35 -4.34 -20.59 -11.73
C GLU A 35 -4.64 -20.29 -10.26
N ARG A 36 -4.51 -19.05 -9.86
CA ARG A 36 -4.84 -18.61 -8.50
C ARG A 36 -6.32 -18.80 -8.17
N TYR A 37 -7.22 -18.44 -9.09
CA TYR A 37 -8.66 -18.64 -8.93
C TYR A 37 -8.99 -20.11 -8.75
N ASN A 38 -8.47 -20.99 -9.61
CA ASN A 38 -8.73 -22.42 -9.55
C ASN A 38 -8.21 -23.02 -8.24
N LEU A 39 -6.95 -22.72 -7.87
CA LEU A 39 -6.35 -23.19 -6.64
C LEU A 39 -7.14 -22.77 -5.40
N LEU A 40 -7.58 -21.52 -5.34
CA LEU A 40 -8.33 -21.00 -4.20
C LEU A 40 -9.75 -21.56 -4.15
N ARG A 41 -10.38 -21.80 -5.28
CA ARG A 41 -11.68 -22.44 -5.36
C ARG A 41 -11.64 -23.90 -4.90
N GLU A 42 -10.61 -24.65 -5.30
CA GLU A 42 -10.40 -26.03 -4.82
C GLU A 42 -10.12 -26.07 -3.31
N ARG A 43 -9.40 -25.09 -2.81
CA ARG A 43 -8.98 -24.99 -1.40
C ARG A 43 -10.10 -24.53 -0.47
N PHE A 44 -11.02 -23.71 -0.98
CA PHE A 44 -12.12 -23.10 -0.22
C PHE A 44 -13.46 -23.30 -1.00
N PRO A 45 -13.91 -24.57 -1.20
CA PRO A 45 -15.16 -24.80 -1.85
C PRO A 45 -16.31 -24.28 -0.96
N ASP A 46 -17.20 -23.50 -1.54
CA ASP A 46 -18.51 -23.08 -1.01
C ASP A 46 -18.54 -22.33 0.34
N GLN A 47 -17.41 -21.77 0.81
CA GLN A 47 -17.40 -21.05 2.08
C GLN A 47 -17.58 -19.54 1.87
N LEU A 48 -18.83 -19.10 1.80
CA LEU A 48 -19.22 -17.69 1.94
C LEU A 48 -19.29 -17.33 3.43
N GLU A 49 -18.15 -17.44 4.14
CA GLU A 49 -18.04 -17.11 5.56
C GLU A 49 -17.44 -15.72 5.76
N PRO A 50 -18.26 -14.69 6.08
CA PRO A 50 -17.76 -13.34 6.35
C PRO A 50 -16.70 -13.33 7.45
N GLU A 51 -16.83 -14.19 8.47
CA GLU A 51 -15.89 -14.31 9.58
C GLU A 51 -14.52 -14.78 9.13
N ALA A 52 -14.44 -15.72 8.21
CA ALA A 52 -13.17 -16.20 7.68
C ALA A 52 -12.51 -15.14 6.77
N PHE A 53 -13.29 -14.37 6.02
CA PHE A 53 -12.81 -13.23 5.26
C PHE A 53 -12.27 -12.14 6.19
N TYR A 54 -13.03 -11.78 7.23
CA TYR A 54 -12.63 -10.82 8.26
C TYR A 54 -11.33 -11.22 8.95
N LYS A 55 -11.19 -12.49 9.32
CA LYS A 55 -9.98 -13.02 9.97
C LYS A 55 -8.74 -12.78 9.12
N VAL A 56 -8.78 -13.13 7.82
CA VAL A 56 -7.63 -12.90 6.91
C VAL A 56 -7.29 -11.41 6.81
N THR A 57 -8.30 -10.56 6.69
CA THR A 57 -8.10 -9.11 6.63
C THR A 57 -7.49 -8.57 7.92
N LYS A 58 -8.01 -8.98 9.07
CA LYS A 58 -7.47 -8.62 10.39
C LYS A 58 -6.01 -9.05 10.52
N ASP A 59 -5.68 -10.30 10.18
CA ASP A 59 -4.33 -10.83 10.23
C ASP A 59 -3.37 -10.03 9.32
N ASN A 60 -3.83 -9.60 8.14
CA ASN A 60 -3.05 -8.73 7.25
C ASN A 60 -2.73 -7.38 7.91
N LEU A 61 -3.70 -6.74 8.55
CA LEU A 61 -3.50 -5.45 9.22
C LEU A 61 -2.50 -5.58 10.39
N GLU A 62 -2.71 -6.57 11.26
CA GLU A 62 -1.84 -6.82 12.41
C GLU A 62 -0.38 -7.09 11.98
N ARG A 63 -0.18 -8.00 11.02
CA ARG A 63 1.16 -8.33 10.52
C ARG A 63 1.83 -7.16 9.84
N THR A 64 1.10 -6.38 9.06
CA THR A 64 1.63 -5.18 8.42
C THR A 64 2.19 -4.20 9.45
N LEU A 65 1.50 -4.01 10.58
CA LEU A 65 2.02 -3.15 11.64
C LEU A 65 3.21 -3.77 12.37
N MET A 66 3.20 -5.08 12.60
CA MET A 66 4.26 -5.77 13.35
C MET A 66 5.58 -5.89 12.56
N GLN A 67 5.53 -6.00 11.23
CA GLN A 67 6.72 -6.21 10.39
C GLN A 67 7.42 -4.91 9.99
N ASN A 68 6.78 -3.76 10.18
CA ASN A 68 7.35 -2.46 9.87
C ASN A 68 7.67 -1.69 11.17
N LYS A 69 8.80 -0.98 11.17
CA LYS A 69 9.20 -0.16 12.30
C LYS A 69 8.57 1.23 12.22
N PRO A 70 8.24 1.87 13.36
CA PRO A 70 7.72 3.24 13.37
C PRO A 70 8.59 4.23 12.61
N GLU A 71 9.91 4.09 12.68
CA GLU A 71 10.88 4.96 12.02
C GLU A 71 10.75 4.97 10.50
N GLN A 72 10.28 3.86 9.88
CA GLN A 72 10.06 3.80 8.44
C GLN A 72 8.92 4.73 8.02
N PHE A 73 7.83 4.74 8.78
CA PHE A 73 6.72 5.68 8.55
C PHE A 73 7.12 7.12 8.79
N GLU A 74 7.91 7.39 9.83
CA GLU A 74 8.43 8.72 10.12
C GLU A 74 9.38 9.23 9.03
N ASN A 75 10.22 8.35 8.47
CA ASN A 75 11.11 8.67 7.36
C ASN A 75 10.31 9.06 6.11
N ILE A 76 9.30 8.26 5.73
CA ILE A 76 8.42 8.59 4.60
C ILE A 76 7.71 9.92 4.84
N ALA A 77 7.13 10.13 6.02
CA ALA A 77 6.48 11.38 6.36
C ALA A 77 7.45 12.58 6.29
N ARG A 78 8.70 12.40 6.70
CA ARG A 78 9.74 13.43 6.59
C ARG A 78 10.08 13.73 5.13
N TYR A 79 10.23 12.72 4.26
CA TYR A 79 10.49 12.93 2.84
C TYR A 79 9.33 13.63 2.16
N LEU A 80 8.09 13.21 2.45
CA LEU A 80 6.89 13.87 1.96
C LEU A 80 6.80 15.33 2.42
N TYR A 81 7.11 15.62 3.68
CA TYR A 81 7.01 16.99 4.20
C TYR A 81 8.09 17.91 3.64
N ALA A 82 9.27 17.39 3.33
CA ALA A 82 10.39 18.15 2.79
C ALA A 82 10.31 18.37 1.27
N ALA A 83 9.52 17.59 0.56
CA ALA A 83 9.45 17.64 -0.88
C ALA A 83 8.68 18.87 -1.38
N LYS A 84 9.06 19.34 -2.57
CA LYS A 84 8.41 20.44 -3.28
C LYS A 84 7.17 19.96 -4.06
N HIS A 85 7.29 18.83 -4.73
CA HIS A 85 6.18 18.15 -5.38
C HIS A 85 6.09 16.71 -4.89
N HIS A 86 4.85 16.21 -4.81
CA HIS A 86 4.52 14.92 -4.23
C HIS A 86 3.87 14.05 -5.30
N TYR A 87 4.67 13.21 -5.93
CA TYR A 87 4.19 12.23 -6.91
C TYR A 87 3.67 11.00 -6.16
N VAL A 88 2.44 10.61 -6.43
CA VAL A 88 1.86 9.39 -5.87
C VAL A 88 1.49 8.45 -7.00
N TYR A 89 2.21 7.35 -7.06
CA TYR A 89 2.04 6.34 -8.10
C TYR A 89 1.35 5.09 -7.56
N GLY A 90 0.40 4.59 -8.33
CA GLY A 90 -0.18 3.27 -8.16
C GLY A 90 -1.04 2.91 -9.34
N CYS A 91 -0.80 1.75 -9.94
CA CYS A 91 -1.61 1.31 -11.07
C CYS A 91 -2.43 0.05 -10.74
N ARG A 92 -3.43 -0.25 -11.57
CA ARG A 92 -4.29 -1.43 -11.46
C ARG A 92 -4.97 -1.52 -10.09
N GLY A 93 -4.74 -2.59 -9.31
CA GLY A 93 -5.33 -2.74 -7.97
C GLY A 93 -4.90 -1.67 -6.97
N ALA A 94 -3.70 -1.14 -7.09
CA ALA A 94 -3.17 -0.10 -6.23
C ALA A 94 -3.62 1.32 -6.63
N ALA A 95 -4.22 1.51 -7.82
CA ALA A 95 -4.65 2.83 -8.29
C ALA A 95 -5.65 3.50 -7.33
N GLY A 96 -6.59 2.73 -6.77
CA GLY A 96 -7.57 3.24 -5.81
C GLY A 96 -6.91 3.74 -4.52
N VAL A 97 -5.92 3.00 -4.01
CA VAL A 97 -5.15 3.38 -2.83
C VAL A 97 -4.34 4.65 -3.08
N ALA A 98 -3.65 4.74 -4.22
CA ALA A 98 -2.87 5.92 -4.58
C ALA A 98 -3.76 7.17 -4.74
N LYS A 99 -4.93 7.05 -5.38
CA LYS A 99 -5.91 8.14 -5.47
C LYS A 99 -6.42 8.59 -4.10
N GLN A 100 -6.72 7.64 -3.21
CA GLN A 100 -7.09 7.95 -1.81
C GLN A 100 -5.94 8.64 -1.07
N CYS A 101 -4.70 8.19 -1.27
CA CYS A 101 -3.51 8.80 -0.69
C CYS A 101 -3.36 10.26 -1.12
N VAL A 102 -3.49 10.56 -2.42
CA VAL A 102 -3.49 11.93 -2.94
C VAL A 102 -4.57 12.78 -2.28
N TRP A 103 -5.79 12.22 -2.13
CA TRP A 103 -6.88 12.94 -1.49
C TRP A 103 -6.60 13.26 -0.02
N LEU A 104 -6.14 12.27 0.76
CA LEU A 104 -5.83 12.44 2.19
C LEU A 104 -4.65 13.39 2.42
N LEU A 105 -3.53 13.15 1.77
CA LEU A 105 -2.33 13.98 1.91
C LEU A 105 -2.56 15.41 1.38
N GLY A 106 -3.42 15.56 0.39
CA GLY A 106 -3.80 16.87 -0.16
C GLY A 106 -4.50 17.79 0.84
N PHE A 107 -4.95 17.32 2.02
CA PHE A 107 -5.39 18.19 3.12
C PHE A 107 -4.22 18.89 3.85
N VAL A 108 -3.02 18.38 3.70
CA VAL A 108 -1.84 18.88 4.43
C VAL A 108 -0.74 19.36 3.48
N LEU A 109 -0.51 18.64 2.39
CA LEU A 109 0.55 18.93 1.42
C LEU A 109 0.00 19.66 0.20
N ASP A 110 0.82 20.57 -0.36
CA ASP A 110 0.55 21.22 -1.65
C ASP A 110 1.14 20.39 -2.80
N HIS A 111 0.82 20.72 -4.04
CA HIS A 111 1.44 20.14 -5.25
C HIS A 111 1.43 18.60 -5.29
N MET A 112 0.27 18.00 -4.93
CA MET A 112 0.04 16.57 -5.07
C MET A 112 -0.20 16.21 -6.53
N ILE A 113 0.54 15.24 -7.05
CA ILE A 113 0.48 14.78 -8.45
C ILE A 113 0.09 13.30 -8.44
N SER A 114 -1.05 12.99 -9.02
CA SER A 114 -1.57 11.62 -9.11
C SER A 114 -1.10 10.92 -10.39
N ILE A 115 -0.51 9.73 -10.26
CA ILE A 115 -0.03 8.90 -11.36
C ILE A 115 -0.70 7.53 -11.23
N CYS A 116 -1.93 7.40 -11.71
CA CYS A 116 -2.80 6.27 -11.36
C CYS A 116 -3.57 5.64 -12.53
N ASP A 117 -3.27 6.04 -13.77
CA ASP A 117 -4.02 5.55 -14.94
C ASP A 117 -3.34 4.34 -15.61
N GLY A 118 -2.06 4.11 -15.29
CA GLY A 118 -1.30 2.94 -15.75
C GLY A 118 -0.86 3.00 -17.21
N GLY A 119 -0.76 4.20 -17.78
CA GLY A 119 -0.43 4.44 -19.17
C GLY A 119 0.88 5.21 -19.39
N MET A 120 1.21 5.45 -20.66
CA MET A 120 2.39 6.24 -21.03
C MET A 120 2.31 7.69 -20.52
N ASN A 121 1.11 8.25 -20.37
CA ASN A 121 0.93 9.59 -19.81
C ASN A 121 1.38 9.66 -18.35
N ASP A 122 1.20 8.59 -17.59
CA ASP A 122 1.69 8.49 -16.21
C ASP A 122 3.22 8.59 -16.15
N ILE A 123 3.89 7.89 -17.07
CA ILE A 123 5.35 7.95 -17.16
C ILE A 123 5.82 9.33 -17.64
N ALA A 124 5.10 9.93 -18.58
CA ALA A 124 5.40 11.29 -19.04
C ALA A 124 5.28 12.34 -17.92
N THR A 125 4.37 12.14 -16.97
CA THR A 125 4.21 13.01 -15.80
C THR A 125 5.45 13.01 -14.90
N LEU A 126 6.26 11.94 -14.92
CA LEU A 126 7.52 11.85 -14.17
C LEU A 126 8.70 12.54 -14.86
N TYR A 127 8.51 13.09 -16.07
CA TYR A 127 9.61 13.69 -16.82
C TYR A 127 10.24 14.89 -16.08
N ASP A 128 9.44 15.65 -15.36
CA ASP A 128 9.88 16.83 -14.63
C ASP A 128 10.26 16.56 -13.16
N ILE A 129 10.27 15.29 -12.73
CA ILE A 129 10.65 14.93 -11.37
C ILE A 129 12.13 15.27 -11.09
N SER A 130 12.43 15.77 -9.92
CA SER A 130 13.76 16.25 -9.56
C SER A 130 14.17 15.80 -8.14
N SER A 131 15.40 16.11 -7.75
CA SER A 131 15.92 15.83 -6.39
C SER A 131 15.21 16.59 -5.26
N GLU A 132 14.37 17.58 -5.58
CA GLU A 132 13.56 18.32 -4.61
C GLU A 132 12.20 17.63 -4.36
N ASP A 133 11.91 16.52 -5.05
CA ASP A 133 10.60 15.88 -5.09
C ASP A 133 10.60 14.52 -4.39
N CYS A 134 9.40 14.00 -4.12
CA CYS A 134 9.21 12.68 -3.53
C CYS A 134 8.19 11.88 -4.36
N LEU A 135 8.56 10.64 -4.70
CA LEU A 135 7.66 9.63 -5.26
C LEU A 135 7.23 8.66 -4.17
N LEU A 136 5.94 8.65 -3.83
CA LEU A 136 5.34 7.59 -3.04
C LEU A 136 4.71 6.57 -3.99
N LEU A 137 5.27 5.36 -4.03
CA LEU A 137 4.94 4.33 -4.99
C LEU A 137 4.29 3.13 -4.32
N PHE A 138 3.08 2.77 -4.75
CA PHE A 138 2.36 1.58 -4.34
C PHE A 138 2.46 0.51 -5.42
N SER A 139 3.23 -0.55 -5.18
CA SER A 139 3.36 -1.67 -6.11
C SER A 139 3.44 -2.99 -5.35
N VAL A 140 2.49 -3.85 -5.64
CA VAL A 140 2.38 -5.19 -5.04
C VAL A 140 2.38 -6.25 -6.14
N SER A 141 2.70 -7.48 -5.76
CA SER A 141 2.73 -8.62 -6.70
C SER A 141 1.41 -8.69 -7.50
N ARG A 142 1.45 -8.78 -8.74
CA ARG A 142 2.50 -9.00 -9.75
C ARG A 142 3.06 -7.65 -10.19
N TYR A 143 4.36 -7.46 -10.02
CA TYR A 143 5.05 -6.24 -10.42
C TYR A 143 5.08 -6.09 -11.94
N TYR A 144 4.91 -4.88 -12.42
CA TYR A 144 4.88 -4.58 -13.85
C TYR A 144 6.09 -3.74 -14.27
N LYS A 145 6.47 -3.84 -15.55
CA LYS A 145 7.56 -3.03 -16.09
C LYS A 145 7.33 -1.53 -15.95
N ILE A 146 6.07 -1.09 -16.00
CA ILE A 146 5.73 0.32 -15.84
C ILE A 146 5.98 0.80 -14.40
N ASP A 147 5.78 -0.06 -13.39
CA ASP A 147 6.11 0.26 -11.99
C ASP A 147 7.62 0.46 -11.83
N LEU A 148 8.40 -0.46 -12.43
CA LEU A 148 9.86 -0.39 -12.43
C LEU A 148 10.34 0.87 -13.14
N CYS A 149 9.80 1.18 -14.32
CA CYS A 149 10.13 2.38 -15.09
C CYS A 149 9.88 3.66 -14.26
N ALA A 150 8.75 3.75 -13.55
CA ALA A 150 8.43 4.89 -12.68
C ALA A 150 9.47 5.05 -11.55
N ALA A 151 9.85 3.95 -10.91
CA ALA A 151 10.87 3.96 -9.86
C ALA A 151 12.26 4.32 -10.40
N GLU A 152 12.66 3.78 -11.57
CA GLU A 152 13.94 4.07 -12.23
C GLU A 152 14.06 5.54 -12.62
N ILE A 153 13.01 6.14 -13.18
CA ILE A 153 12.99 7.56 -13.51
C ILE A 153 13.21 8.41 -12.25
N ALA A 154 12.41 8.21 -11.21
CA ALA A 154 12.53 8.98 -9.98
C ALA A 154 13.91 8.81 -9.33
N HIS A 155 14.40 7.57 -9.24
CA HIS A 155 15.72 7.28 -8.69
C HIS A 155 16.86 7.93 -9.50
N SER A 156 16.81 7.89 -10.85
CA SER A 156 17.82 8.49 -11.72
C SER A 156 17.87 10.03 -11.60
N HIS A 157 16.75 10.67 -11.26
CA HIS A 157 16.67 12.11 -10.99
C HIS A 157 16.94 12.47 -9.53
N SER A 158 17.38 11.50 -8.72
CA SER A 158 17.69 11.68 -7.28
C SER A 158 16.49 12.15 -6.44
N ALA A 159 15.27 11.97 -6.92
CA ALA A 159 14.07 12.16 -6.13
C ALA A 159 14.00 11.12 -5.02
N LYS A 160 13.35 11.46 -3.90
CA LYS A 160 13.11 10.49 -2.83
C LYS A 160 12.06 9.46 -3.23
N VAL A 161 12.44 8.20 -3.25
CA VAL A 161 11.54 7.09 -3.59
C VAL A 161 11.09 6.36 -2.32
N CYS A 162 9.80 6.47 -1.99
CA CYS A 162 9.15 5.77 -0.89
C CYS A 162 8.29 4.65 -1.47
N LEU A 163 8.59 3.40 -1.14
CA LEU A 163 7.92 2.23 -1.70
C LEU A 163 7.02 1.57 -0.65
N VAL A 164 5.75 1.35 -1.03
CA VAL A 164 4.83 0.45 -0.32
C VAL A 164 4.62 -0.79 -1.19
N THR A 165 5.07 -1.94 -0.71
CA THR A 165 5.07 -3.21 -1.46
C THR A 165 4.65 -4.39 -0.58
N ASP A 166 4.45 -5.58 -1.15
CA ASP A 166 4.09 -6.78 -0.42
C ASP A 166 5.28 -7.70 -0.10
N SER A 167 6.50 -7.33 -0.52
CA SER A 167 7.68 -8.15 -0.29
C SER A 167 8.97 -7.35 -0.40
N LEU A 168 9.92 -7.60 0.50
CA LEU A 168 11.30 -7.11 0.39
C LEU A 168 12.08 -7.72 -0.78
N LEU A 169 11.53 -8.75 -1.44
CA LEU A 169 12.06 -9.31 -2.68
C LEU A 169 11.51 -8.62 -3.94
N SER A 170 10.73 -7.56 -3.78
CA SER A 170 10.25 -6.75 -4.90
C SER A 170 11.44 -6.18 -5.69
N PRO A 171 11.39 -6.22 -7.03
CA PRO A 171 12.46 -5.65 -7.88
C PRO A 171 12.61 -4.13 -7.74
N LEU A 172 11.64 -3.47 -7.09
CA LEU A 172 11.67 -2.03 -6.85
C LEU A 172 12.43 -1.65 -5.57
N VAL A 173 12.64 -2.58 -4.63
CA VAL A 173 13.33 -2.32 -3.36
C VAL A 173 14.72 -1.69 -3.53
N PRO A 174 15.57 -2.12 -4.48
CA PRO A 174 16.88 -1.50 -4.69
C PRO A 174 16.84 -0.04 -5.15
N LEU A 175 15.69 0.45 -5.60
CA LEU A 175 15.49 1.82 -6.09
C LEU A 175 14.85 2.75 -5.04
N ALA A 176 14.47 2.20 -3.89
CA ALA A 176 13.76 2.93 -2.84
C ALA A 176 14.70 3.45 -1.75
N ASP A 177 14.47 4.68 -1.29
CA ASP A 177 15.11 5.27 -0.10
C ASP A 177 14.47 4.74 1.20
N GLU A 178 13.17 4.44 1.16
CA GLU A 178 12.44 3.84 2.29
C GLU A 178 11.39 2.86 1.79
N VAL A 179 11.20 1.76 2.54
CA VAL A 179 10.28 0.69 2.16
C VAL A 179 9.36 0.35 3.33
N ILE A 180 8.06 0.28 3.06
CA ILE A 180 7.05 -0.31 3.94
C ILE A 180 6.47 -1.54 3.26
N THR A 181 6.38 -2.64 4.01
CA THR A 181 5.76 -3.88 3.51
C THR A 181 4.34 -4.02 4.01
N ALA A 182 3.44 -4.45 3.12
CA ALA A 182 2.02 -4.65 3.40
C ALA A 182 1.60 -6.09 3.10
N GLU A 183 0.91 -6.72 4.02
CA GLU A 183 0.31 -8.03 3.79
C GLU A 183 -0.90 -7.90 2.83
N THR A 184 -0.90 -8.71 1.78
CA THR A 184 -1.92 -8.63 0.73
C THR A 184 -2.69 -9.93 0.54
N GLN A 185 -2.65 -10.83 1.53
CA GLN A 185 -3.31 -12.11 1.44
C GLN A 185 -4.82 -11.97 1.29
N HIS A 186 -5.39 -12.85 0.49
CA HIS A 186 -6.83 -12.90 0.25
C HIS A 186 -7.31 -14.32 -0.03
N ARG A 187 -8.57 -14.60 0.22
CA ARG A 187 -9.21 -15.89 -0.10
C ARG A 187 -9.73 -15.96 -1.53
N SER A 188 -9.39 -14.98 -2.38
CA SER A 188 -9.80 -14.92 -3.78
C SER A 188 -8.60 -14.62 -4.69
N PHE A 189 -8.85 -14.43 -5.97
CA PHE A 189 -7.83 -14.25 -7.02
C PHE A 189 -7.08 -12.91 -6.96
N PHE A 190 -7.57 -11.93 -6.23
CA PHE A 190 -6.97 -10.60 -6.10
C PHE A 190 -6.16 -10.43 -4.80
N ASN A 191 -5.34 -9.41 -4.74
CA ASN A 191 -4.62 -9.00 -3.54
C ASN A 191 -5.51 -8.10 -2.69
N SER A 192 -5.47 -8.26 -1.36
CA SER A 192 -6.13 -7.32 -0.45
C SER A 192 -5.40 -5.98 -0.44
N MET A 193 -6.16 -4.90 -0.57
CA MET A 193 -5.64 -3.54 -0.46
C MET A 193 -5.86 -2.92 0.93
N SER A 194 -6.43 -3.67 1.87
CA SER A 194 -6.79 -3.16 3.20
C SER A 194 -5.58 -2.66 3.98
N ALA A 195 -4.48 -3.41 3.96
CA ALA A 195 -3.26 -3.00 4.65
C ALA A 195 -2.59 -1.78 4.00
N LEU A 196 -2.67 -1.65 2.67
CA LEU A 196 -2.17 -0.47 1.98
C LEU A 196 -2.99 0.77 2.33
N ASN A 197 -4.31 0.64 2.47
CA ASN A 197 -5.17 1.72 2.95
C ASN A 197 -4.83 2.13 4.39
N LEU A 198 -4.61 1.16 5.29
CA LEU A 198 -4.14 1.43 6.66
C LEU A 198 -2.83 2.23 6.66
N ILE A 199 -1.85 1.83 5.86
CA ILE A 199 -0.57 2.56 5.70
C ILE A 199 -0.81 3.99 5.22
N THR A 200 -1.67 4.16 4.22
CA THR A 200 -2.03 5.47 3.65
C THR A 200 -2.66 6.39 4.70
N GLU A 201 -3.63 5.89 5.47
CA GLU A 201 -4.29 6.65 6.53
C GLU A 201 -3.32 7.00 7.65
N TYR A 202 -2.45 6.07 8.04
CA TYR A 202 -1.45 6.31 9.08
C TYR A 202 -0.38 7.33 8.63
N LEU A 203 0.09 7.27 7.38
CA LEU A 203 0.98 8.28 6.82
C LEU A 203 0.32 9.66 6.81
N ALA A 204 -0.93 9.75 6.38
CA ALA A 204 -1.69 11.01 6.39
C ALA A 204 -1.85 11.57 7.81
N TYR A 205 -2.10 10.70 8.80
CA TYR A 205 -2.13 11.08 10.21
C TYR A 205 -0.78 11.67 10.67
N ILE A 206 0.34 10.98 10.43
CA ILE A 206 1.67 11.47 10.85
C ILE A 206 2.00 12.82 10.19
N VAL A 207 1.75 12.93 8.87
CA VAL A 207 2.01 14.17 8.13
C VAL A 207 1.14 15.31 8.67
N SER A 208 -0.13 15.05 9.03
CA SER A 208 -1.03 16.06 9.58
C SER A 208 -0.57 16.61 10.94
N GLN A 209 0.06 15.77 11.76
CA GLN A 209 0.61 16.22 13.06
C GLN A 209 1.76 17.23 12.88
N LYS A 210 2.53 17.12 11.80
CA LYS A 210 3.63 18.03 11.47
C LYS A 210 3.15 19.32 10.77
N GLY A 211 2.06 19.25 10.02
CA GLY A 211 1.55 20.31 9.16
C GLY A 211 0.24 20.96 9.66
N ALA A 212 0.03 21.07 10.97
CA ALA A 212 -1.23 21.54 11.55
C ALA A 212 -1.71 22.90 11.02
N GLU A 213 -0.82 23.88 10.85
CA GLU A 213 -1.19 25.20 10.30
C GLU A 213 -1.65 25.13 8.85
N THR A 214 -0.94 24.36 8.02
CA THR A 214 -1.33 24.13 6.62
C THR A 214 -2.65 23.38 6.54
N TYR A 215 -2.85 22.38 7.39
CA TYR A 215 -4.12 21.67 7.51
C TYR A 215 -5.28 22.62 7.81
N HIS A 216 -5.14 23.48 8.85
CA HIS A 216 -6.20 24.42 9.22
C HIS A 216 -6.53 25.39 8.07
N ARG A 217 -5.52 25.93 7.40
CA ARG A 217 -5.72 26.83 6.25
C ARG A 217 -6.47 26.14 5.12
N LYS A 218 -6.06 24.92 4.77
CA LYS A 218 -6.67 24.14 3.67
C LYS A 218 -8.06 23.63 4.03
N ALA A 219 -8.27 23.16 5.26
CA ALA A 219 -9.56 22.70 5.73
C ALA A 219 -10.60 23.83 5.67
N LYS A 220 -10.26 25.02 6.15
CA LYS A 220 -11.14 26.20 6.08
C LYS A 220 -11.55 26.53 4.63
N GLY A 221 -10.59 26.59 3.70
CA GLY A 221 -10.91 26.88 2.29
C GLY A 221 -11.78 25.78 1.65
N ARG A 222 -11.54 24.50 1.99
CA ARG A 222 -12.39 23.40 1.49
C ARG A 222 -13.79 23.44 2.09
N ASP A 223 -13.93 23.78 3.36
CA ASP A 223 -15.24 23.92 4.01
C ASP A 223 -16.05 25.04 3.36
N GLU A 224 -15.44 26.18 3.06
CA GLU A 224 -16.10 27.30 2.37
C GLU A 224 -16.65 26.88 0.99
N VAL A 225 -15.87 26.11 0.21
CA VAL A 225 -16.27 25.61 -1.11
C VAL A 225 -17.31 24.49 -1.01
N SER A 226 -17.18 23.59 -0.03
CA SER A 226 -18.06 22.42 0.09
C SER A 226 -19.40 22.72 0.79
N LYS A 227 -19.45 23.75 1.63
CA LYS A 227 -20.65 24.10 2.40
C LYS A 227 -21.93 24.21 1.56
N PRO A 228 -21.92 24.88 0.39
CA PRO A 228 -23.12 24.97 -0.45
C PRO A 228 -23.52 23.63 -1.10
N LEU A 229 -22.63 22.62 -1.10
CA LEU A 229 -22.83 21.31 -1.72
C LEU A 229 -23.26 20.24 -0.70
N ARG A 230 -23.30 20.57 0.59
CA ARG A 230 -23.74 19.65 1.64
C ARG A 230 -25.26 19.65 1.76
N LEU A 231 -25.84 18.47 2.00
CA LEU A 231 -27.28 18.30 2.21
C LEU A 231 -27.73 18.76 3.61
N ASP A 232 -26.80 18.90 4.54
CA ASP A 232 -26.99 19.27 5.96
C ASP A 232 -26.47 20.69 6.29
N GLY A 233 -26.33 21.52 5.26
CA GLY A 233 -25.82 22.90 5.33
C GLY A 233 -26.85 23.94 5.78
#